data_9b2eb9823f5d943d2b2cf2a5a34e85ec
#
_entry.id   9b2eb9823f5d943d2b2cf2a5a34e85ec
#
_cell.length_a   1.000
_cell.length_b   1.000
_cell.length_c   1.000
_cell.angle_alpha   90.00
_cell.angle_beta   90.00
_cell.angle_gamma   90.00
#
_symmetry.space_group_name_H-M   'P 1'
#
loop_
_entity.id
_entity.type
_entity.pdbx_description
1 polymer ?
#
loop_
_entity_poly.entity_id
_entity_poly.type
_entity_poly.pdbx_seq_one_letter_code
_entity_poly.pdbx_strand_id
1 'polypeptide(L)'
;HYGLEDCREITLEANPDDLSKEYLQMLSALPFNRISMGIQTFDDATLKLLKRRHNARTATEAVRRCREAGYQNISIDLIYGLPGETKERWEKDLRQAISLNVEHISAYHLIYEEDTPIYNMLKQHQICEVDEDSSLEFFTLLIEYLQKAGYEHYEISNFCRPGYYSRHNTSYWKGIPYLGCGPSAHSFNGTTREWNISSIDRYIKGIEEGQRVFETEYLGPTTRYNEFRSEEHTSELQSHHDLV
;
A
#
# COMPACT_ATOMS: atom_id res chain seq x y z
N HIS A 1 13.04 -22.49 10.56
CA HIS A 1 14.40 -22.82 10.09
C HIS A 1 15.17 -21.57 9.66
N TYR A 2 14.49 -20.48 9.39
CA TYR A 2 15.10 -19.18 9.15
C TYR A 2 14.92 -18.38 10.43
N GLY A 3 16.02 -18.02 11.11
CA GLY A 3 15.95 -17.24 12.36
C GLY A 3 15.21 -15.92 12.12
N LEU A 4 14.45 -15.48 13.11
CA LEU A 4 13.78 -14.17 13.09
C LEU A 4 14.58 -13.11 13.88
N GLU A 5 15.73 -13.51 14.44
CA GLU A 5 16.53 -12.72 15.36
C GLU A 5 17.05 -11.42 14.75
N ASP A 6 17.30 -11.43 13.43
CA ASP A 6 17.76 -10.26 12.68
C ASP A 6 16.62 -9.51 11.95
N CYS A 7 15.39 -10.00 12.02
CA CYS A 7 14.24 -9.36 11.37
C CYS A 7 13.81 -8.11 12.14
N ARG A 8 14.05 -6.95 11.55
CA ARG A 8 13.71 -5.65 12.15
C ARG A 8 12.26 -5.25 11.90
N GLU A 9 11.65 -5.72 10.82
CA GLU A 9 10.27 -5.48 10.45
C GLU A 9 9.63 -6.78 9.97
N ILE A 10 8.52 -7.14 10.60
CA ILE A 10 7.68 -8.28 10.24
C ILE A 10 6.27 -7.73 10.14
N THR A 11 5.86 -7.42 8.90
CA THR A 11 4.59 -6.77 8.61
C THR A 11 3.52 -7.81 8.30
N LEU A 12 2.34 -7.60 8.88
CA LEU A 12 1.11 -8.28 8.48
C LEU A 12 0.22 -7.28 7.73
N GLU A 13 -0.15 -7.61 6.50
CA GLU A 13 -1.20 -6.89 5.76
C GLU A 13 -2.56 -7.48 6.09
N ALA A 14 -3.54 -6.63 6.36
CA ALA A 14 -4.85 -7.07 6.80
C ALA A 14 -5.98 -6.14 6.30
N ASN A 15 -7.18 -6.69 6.20
CA ASN A 15 -8.37 -5.87 6.06
C ASN A 15 -8.90 -5.49 7.45
N PRO A 16 -9.53 -4.30 7.61
CA PRO A 16 -10.05 -3.85 8.89
C PRO A 16 -11.03 -4.82 9.56
N ASP A 17 -11.83 -5.53 8.78
CA ASP A 17 -12.84 -6.48 9.26
C ASP A 17 -12.26 -7.82 9.72
N ASP A 18 -11.04 -8.16 9.31
CA ASP A 18 -10.34 -9.37 9.75
C ASP A 18 -9.68 -9.21 11.12
N LEU A 19 -9.47 -7.97 11.60
CA LEU A 19 -8.77 -7.64 12.84
C LEU A 19 -9.74 -7.63 14.05
N SER A 20 -10.33 -8.81 14.35
CA SER A 20 -11.12 -8.99 15.57
C SER A 20 -10.21 -9.05 16.82
N LYS A 21 -10.80 -8.88 18.01
CA LYS A 21 -10.04 -9.00 19.26
C LYS A 21 -9.40 -10.37 19.43
N GLU A 22 -10.15 -11.41 19.10
CA GLU A 22 -9.72 -12.81 19.19
C GLU A 22 -8.55 -13.06 18.21
N TYR A 23 -8.66 -12.55 16.99
CA TYR A 23 -7.59 -12.69 16.00
C TYR A 23 -6.32 -11.93 16.43
N LEU A 24 -6.46 -10.69 16.90
CA LEU A 24 -5.34 -9.91 17.43
C LEU A 24 -4.68 -10.57 18.65
N GLN A 25 -5.44 -11.24 19.50
CA GLN A 25 -4.89 -12.01 20.62
C GLN A 25 -4.07 -13.20 20.12
N MET A 26 -4.50 -13.89 19.07
CA MET A 26 -3.69 -14.95 18.45
C MET A 26 -2.42 -14.39 17.80
N LEU A 27 -2.53 -13.26 17.11
CA LEU A 27 -1.39 -12.58 16.47
C LEU A 27 -0.34 -12.10 17.47
N SER A 28 -0.74 -11.73 18.69
CA SER A 28 0.20 -11.27 19.74
C SER A 28 1.20 -12.36 20.17
N ALA A 29 0.92 -13.63 19.90
CA ALA A 29 1.84 -14.75 20.12
C ALA A 29 2.82 -14.95 18.96
N LEU A 30 2.67 -14.20 17.85
CA LEU A 30 3.49 -14.27 16.66
C LEU A 30 4.39 -13.04 16.55
N PRO A 31 5.51 -13.11 15.82
CA PRO A 31 6.53 -12.07 15.83
C PRO A 31 6.20 -10.84 14.96
N PHE A 32 4.93 -10.63 14.61
CA PHE A 32 4.54 -9.43 13.86
C PHE A 32 4.73 -8.17 14.70
N ASN A 33 5.45 -7.21 14.16
CA ASN A 33 5.72 -5.91 14.84
C ASN A 33 5.18 -4.70 14.08
N ARG A 34 4.60 -4.91 12.89
CA ARG A 34 3.91 -3.90 12.07
C ARG A 34 2.63 -4.47 11.47
N ILE A 35 1.56 -3.68 11.48
CA ILE A 35 0.31 -4.00 10.78
C ILE A 35 0.08 -2.95 9.69
N SER A 36 -0.16 -3.37 8.45
CA SER A 36 -0.62 -2.53 7.35
C SER A 36 -2.08 -2.85 7.05
N MET A 37 -2.91 -1.81 6.98
CA MET A 37 -4.36 -1.98 6.97
C MET A 37 -5.00 -1.26 5.78
N GLY A 38 -5.57 -2.02 4.86
CA GLY A 38 -6.23 -1.48 3.66
C GLY A 38 -7.58 -0.83 3.97
N ILE A 39 -7.57 0.42 4.42
CA ILE A 39 -8.78 1.22 4.68
C ILE A 39 -9.41 1.74 3.40
N GLN A 40 -8.61 2.21 2.48
CA GLN A 40 -8.94 2.78 1.17
C GLN A 40 -9.61 4.17 1.25
N THR A 41 -10.70 4.33 1.94
CA THR A 41 -11.46 5.58 2.16
C THR A 41 -12.32 5.45 3.42
N PHE A 42 -12.81 6.56 3.94
CA PHE A 42 -13.82 6.58 5.01
C PHE A 42 -15.22 6.94 4.49
N ASP A 43 -15.43 6.94 3.17
CA ASP A 43 -16.76 7.08 2.58
C ASP A 43 -17.42 5.71 2.38
N ASP A 44 -18.47 5.44 3.14
CA ASP A 44 -19.17 4.15 3.12
C ASP A 44 -19.81 3.82 1.76
N ALA A 45 -20.20 4.83 0.99
CA ALA A 45 -20.77 4.61 -0.34
C ALA A 45 -19.68 4.15 -1.32
N THR A 46 -18.53 4.77 -1.25
CA THR A 46 -17.34 4.40 -2.05
C THR A 46 -16.81 3.03 -1.64
N LEU A 47 -16.75 2.71 -0.33
CA LEU A 47 -16.37 1.38 0.13
C LEU A 47 -17.28 0.27 -0.44
N LYS A 48 -18.60 0.52 -0.51
CA LYS A 48 -19.53 -0.41 -1.17
C LYS A 48 -19.28 -0.54 -2.68
N LEU A 49 -19.00 0.57 -3.35
CA LEU A 49 -18.63 0.57 -4.78
C LEU A 49 -17.39 -0.30 -5.02
N LEU A 50 -16.37 -0.17 -4.17
CA LEU A 50 -15.14 -0.96 -4.19
C LEU A 50 -15.34 -2.40 -3.69
N LYS A 51 -16.56 -2.80 -3.35
CA LYS A 51 -16.89 -4.13 -2.77
C LYS A 51 -16.10 -4.46 -1.51
N ARG A 52 -15.75 -3.44 -0.71
CA ARG A 52 -15.10 -3.66 0.59
C ARG A 52 -16.11 -4.19 1.59
N ARG A 53 -15.67 -5.11 2.45
CA ARG A 53 -16.51 -5.76 3.49
C ARG A 53 -16.68 -4.88 4.73
N HIS A 54 -15.75 -3.96 4.97
CA HIS A 54 -15.76 -3.03 6.09
C HIS A 54 -16.42 -1.69 5.73
N ASN A 55 -16.71 -0.90 6.75
CA ASN A 55 -17.13 0.50 6.65
C ASN A 55 -16.18 1.40 7.45
N ALA A 56 -16.35 2.71 7.38
CA ALA A 56 -15.50 3.69 8.06
C ALA A 56 -15.40 3.46 9.59
N ARG A 57 -16.50 3.08 10.22
CA ARG A 57 -16.53 2.76 11.65
C ARG A 57 -15.67 1.52 11.95
N THR A 58 -15.84 0.45 11.17
CA THR A 58 -15.05 -0.78 11.31
C THR A 58 -13.55 -0.50 11.16
N ALA A 59 -13.17 0.33 10.17
CA ALA A 59 -11.79 0.74 9.95
C ALA A 59 -11.20 1.49 11.16
N THR A 60 -11.93 2.48 11.68
CA THR A 60 -11.52 3.24 12.88
C THR A 60 -11.38 2.33 14.11
N GLU A 61 -12.35 1.44 14.32
CA GLU A 61 -12.33 0.50 15.44
C GLU A 61 -11.20 -0.52 15.32
N ALA A 62 -10.83 -0.94 14.08
CA ALA A 62 -9.71 -1.85 13.85
C ALA A 62 -8.38 -1.23 14.28
N VAL A 63 -8.12 0.03 13.94
CA VAL A 63 -6.92 0.74 14.40
C VAL A 63 -6.88 0.79 15.93
N ARG A 64 -7.99 1.14 16.58
CA ARG A 64 -8.08 1.17 18.03
C ARG A 64 -7.79 -0.21 18.65
N ARG A 65 -8.37 -1.28 18.10
CA ARG A 65 -8.13 -2.66 18.58
C ARG A 65 -6.65 -3.06 18.43
N CYS A 66 -6.00 -2.68 17.34
CA CYS A 66 -4.57 -2.93 17.17
C CYS A 66 -3.74 -2.21 18.23
N ARG A 67 -4.08 -0.95 18.57
CA ARG A 67 -3.42 -0.24 19.69
C ARG A 67 -3.64 -0.93 21.03
N GLU A 68 -4.87 -1.35 21.33
CA GLU A 68 -5.21 -2.09 22.55
C GLU A 68 -4.47 -3.44 22.64
N ALA A 69 -4.20 -4.08 21.50
CA ALA A 69 -3.40 -5.30 21.41
C ALA A 69 -1.88 -5.06 21.51
N GLY A 70 -1.43 -3.79 21.62
CA GLY A 70 -0.03 -3.42 21.85
C GLY A 70 0.78 -3.07 20.60
N TYR A 71 0.17 -3.06 19.40
CA TYR A 71 0.87 -2.67 18.17
C TYR A 71 1.15 -1.17 18.15
N GLN A 72 2.45 -0.82 18.05
CA GLN A 72 2.95 0.56 18.03
C GLN A 72 3.35 1.04 16.63
N ASN A 73 3.37 0.15 15.64
CA ASN A 73 3.66 0.48 14.25
C ASN A 73 2.48 0.04 13.38
N ILE A 74 1.59 0.98 13.11
CA ILE A 74 0.38 0.77 12.32
C ILE A 74 0.48 1.63 11.06
N SER A 75 0.28 1.00 9.92
CA SER A 75 0.12 1.61 8.61
C SER A 75 -1.33 1.54 8.18
N ILE A 76 -1.80 2.56 7.50
CA ILE A 76 -3.08 2.53 6.79
C ILE A 76 -2.87 2.89 5.33
N ASP A 77 -3.63 2.24 4.46
CA ASP A 77 -3.58 2.49 3.03
C ASP A 77 -4.85 3.20 2.60
N LEU A 78 -4.69 4.31 1.88
CA LEU A 78 -5.75 5.12 1.30
C LEU A 78 -5.66 5.09 -0.23
N ILE A 79 -6.78 5.33 -0.88
CA ILE A 79 -6.85 5.52 -2.33
C ILE A 79 -7.54 6.86 -2.59
N TYR A 80 -6.93 7.69 -3.43
CA TYR A 80 -7.53 8.93 -3.95
C TYR A 80 -7.75 8.83 -5.47
N GLY A 81 -8.47 9.77 -6.04
CA GLY A 81 -8.92 9.69 -7.43
C GLY A 81 -10.05 8.68 -7.63
N LEU A 82 -10.82 8.42 -6.59
CA LEU A 82 -11.96 7.50 -6.60
C LEU A 82 -13.12 8.05 -7.44
N PRO A 83 -13.94 7.21 -8.07
CA PRO A 83 -15.07 7.67 -8.89
C PRO A 83 -15.99 8.62 -8.13
N GLY A 84 -16.19 9.83 -8.68
CA GLY A 84 -17.01 10.86 -8.08
C GLY A 84 -16.46 11.45 -6.78
N GLU A 85 -15.17 11.27 -6.52
CA GLU A 85 -14.50 11.94 -5.41
C GLU A 85 -14.45 13.45 -5.66
N THR A 86 -14.65 14.21 -4.58
CA THR A 86 -14.50 15.66 -4.59
C THR A 86 -13.42 16.07 -3.60
N LYS A 87 -12.91 17.29 -3.76
CA LYS A 87 -11.94 17.88 -2.84
C LYS A 87 -12.38 17.76 -1.37
N GLU A 88 -13.64 18.09 -1.08
CA GLU A 88 -14.17 18.06 0.28
C GLU A 88 -14.22 16.65 0.87
N ARG A 89 -14.51 15.64 0.03
CA ARG A 89 -14.49 14.23 0.43
C ARG A 89 -13.07 13.78 0.73
N TRP A 90 -12.13 14.08 -0.14
CA TRP A 90 -10.73 13.76 0.06
C TRP A 90 -10.16 14.45 1.30
N GLU A 91 -10.41 15.74 1.50
CA GLU A 91 -10.04 16.44 2.73
C GLU A 91 -10.63 15.80 4.00
N LYS A 92 -11.86 15.31 3.93
CA LYS A 92 -12.49 14.61 5.05
C LYS A 92 -11.76 13.30 5.35
N ASP A 93 -11.39 12.54 4.34
CA ASP A 93 -10.64 11.30 4.49
C ASP A 93 -9.26 11.57 5.10
N LEU A 94 -8.55 12.59 4.63
CA LEU A 94 -7.26 13.00 5.18
C LEU A 94 -7.36 13.40 6.67
N ARG A 95 -8.35 14.22 7.02
CA ARG A 95 -8.58 14.60 8.43
C ARG A 95 -8.88 13.39 9.30
N GLN A 96 -9.66 12.44 8.81
CA GLN A 96 -9.97 11.22 9.53
C GLN A 96 -8.73 10.33 9.69
N ALA A 97 -7.95 10.13 8.63
CA ALA A 97 -6.70 9.39 8.69
C ALA A 97 -5.72 9.98 9.71
N ILE A 98 -5.53 11.30 9.70
CA ILE A 98 -4.67 12.02 10.65
C ILE A 98 -5.18 11.82 12.09
N SER A 99 -6.49 11.84 12.31
CA SER A 99 -7.09 11.67 13.63
C SER A 99 -6.83 10.30 14.25
N LEU A 100 -6.56 9.27 13.44
CA LEU A 100 -6.19 7.93 13.91
C LEU A 100 -4.79 7.86 14.51
N ASN A 101 -3.97 8.90 14.28
CA ASN A 101 -2.62 9.02 14.81
C ASN A 101 -1.77 7.75 14.60
N VAL A 102 -1.80 7.21 13.38
CA VAL A 102 -0.99 6.07 12.95
C VAL A 102 0.42 6.51 12.60
N GLU A 103 1.35 5.58 12.57
CA GLU A 103 2.78 5.86 12.30
C GLU A 103 3.06 6.01 10.82
N HIS A 104 2.25 5.39 9.96
CA HIS A 104 2.50 5.35 8.53
C HIS A 104 1.18 5.46 7.76
N ILE A 105 1.20 6.16 6.63
CA ILE A 105 0.07 6.29 5.70
C ILE A 105 0.61 6.08 4.30
N SER A 106 0.07 5.08 3.60
CA SER A 106 0.22 4.95 2.15
C SER A 106 -1.00 5.56 1.46
N ALA A 107 -0.81 6.34 0.42
CA ALA A 107 -1.93 6.89 -0.35
C ALA A 107 -1.63 6.73 -1.85
N TYR A 108 -2.43 5.93 -2.52
CA TYR A 108 -2.26 5.59 -3.92
C TYR A 108 -3.32 6.26 -4.78
N HIS A 109 -2.93 6.72 -5.97
CA HIS A 109 -3.93 7.09 -6.97
C HIS A 109 -4.63 5.82 -7.49
N LEU A 110 -5.96 5.87 -7.69
CA LEU A 110 -6.69 4.74 -8.24
C LEU A 110 -6.20 4.43 -9.66
N ILE A 111 -5.82 3.18 -9.88
CA ILE A 111 -5.49 2.64 -11.19
C ILE A 111 -6.58 1.66 -11.62
N TYR A 112 -7.07 1.80 -12.85
CA TYR A 112 -8.10 0.94 -13.41
C TYR A 112 -7.45 -0.22 -14.17
N GLU A 113 -7.16 -1.31 -13.46
CA GLU A 113 -6.55 -2.50 -14.05
C GLU A 113 -7.58 -3.32 -14.84
N GLU A 114 -7.18 -3.83 -15.99
CA GLU A 114 -8.01 -4.73 -16.79
C GLU A 114 -8.50 -5.93 -15.97
N ASP A 115 -9.64 -6.48 -16.37
CA ASP A 115 -10.30 -7.62 -15.70
C ASP A 115 -10.81 -7.36 -14.28
N THR A 116 -10.67 -6.13 -13.75
CA THR A 116 -11.26 -5.76 -12.46
C THR A 116 -12.72 -5.31 -12.60
N PRO A 117 -13.55 -5.51 -11.56
CA PRO A 117 -14.93 -5.01 -11.58
C PRO A 117 -15.04 -3.50 -11.82
N ILE A 118 -14.13 -2.71 -11.24
CA ILE A 118 -14.14 -1.25 -11.38
C ILE A 118 -13.78 -0.82 -12.80
N TYR A 119 -12.84 -1.50 -13.46
CA TYR A 119 -12.51 -1.28 -14.87
C TYR A 119 -13.70 -1.59 -15.78
N ASN A 120 -14.43 -2.69 -15.52
CA ASN A 120 -15.64 -3.02 -16.26
C ASN A 120 -16.74 -1.97 -16.09
N MET A 121 -16.89 -1.38 -14.89
CA MET A 121 -17.82 -0.27 -14.66
C MET A 121 -17.42 0.98 -15.45
N LEU A 122 -16.13 1.30 -15.51
CA LEU A 122 -15.59 2.40 -16.31
C LEU A 122 -15.87 2.18 -17.81
N LYS A 123 -15.55 0.99 -18.33
CA LYS A 123 -15.85 0.63 -19.74
C LYS A 123 -17.33 0.73 -20.11
N GLN A 124 -18.20 0.43 -19.16
CA GLN A 124 -19.66 0.52 -19.33
C GLN A 124 -20.21 1.93 -19.06
N HIS A 125 -19.34 2.93 -18.85
CA HIS A 125 -19.72 4.31 -18.51
C HIS A 125 -20.64 4.44 -17.27
N GLN A 126 -20.53 3.50 -16.33
CA GLN A 126 -21.25 3.55 -15.06
C GLN A 126 -20.57 4.46 -14.04
N ILE A 127 -19.27 4.66 -14.21
CA ILE A 127 -18.43 5.58 -13.46
C ILE A 127 -17.53 6.35 -14.43
N CYS A 128 -16.97 7.46 -13.95
CA CYS A 128 -15.97 8.24 -14.68
C CYS A 128 -14.70 8.33 -13.83
N GLU A 129 -13.55 8.38 -14.51
CA GLU A 129 -12.29 8.76 -13.89
C GLU A 129 -12.33 10.21 -13.42
N VAL A 130 -11.55 10.51 -12.40
CA VAL A 130 -11.25 11.88 -12.00
C VAL A 130 -10.31 12.48 -13.06
N ASP A 131 -10.51 13.74 -13.41
CA ASP A 131 -9.65 14.44 -14.37
C ASP A 131 -8.25 14.72 -13.78
N GLU A 132 -7.29 15.00 -14.67
CA GLU A 132 -5.89 15.19 -14.29
C GLU A 132 -5.69 16.38 -13.33
N ASP A 133 -6.41 17.48 -13.53
CA ASP A 133 -6.30 18.67 -12.68
C ASP A 133 -6.78 18.37 -11.26
N SER A 134 -7.91 17.67 -11.12
CA SER A 134 -8.42 17.22 -9.83
C SER A 134 -7.48 16.22 -9.18
N SER A 135 -6.90 15.29 -9.96
CA SER A 135 -5.93 14.31 -9.44
C SER A 135 -4.69 15.00 -8.88
N LEU A 136 -4.17 16.02 -9.58
CA LEU A 136 -3.04 16.82 -9.11
C LEU A 136 -3.41 17.63 -7.86
N GLU A 137 -4.61 18.21 -7.80
CA GLU A 137 -5.10 18.90 -6.61
C GLU A 137 -5.16 17.94 -5.40
N PHE A 138 -5.68 16.72 -5.59
CA PHE A 138 -5.76 15.72 -4.51
C PHE A 138 -4.39 15.31 -4.00
N PHE A 139 -3.43 15.13 -4.89
CA PHE A 139 -2.05 14.84 -4.51
C PHE A 139 -1.41 15.99 -3.73
N THR A 140 -1.62 17.23 -4.18
CA THR A 140 -1.13 18.42 -3.47
C THR A 140 -1.71 18.52 -2.07
N LEU A 141 -3.02 18.32 -1.92
CA LEU A 141 -3.70 18.31 -0.61
C LEU A 141 -3.16 17.20 0.30
N LEU A 142 -2.90 16.00 -0.25
CA LEU A 142 -2.31 14.88 0.49
C LEU A 142 -1.01 15.32 1.16
N ILE A 143 -0.08 15.87 0.38
CA ILE A 143 1.21 16.33 0.87
C ILE A 143 1.03 17.40 1.95
N GLU A 144 0.24 18.45 1.66
CA GLU A 144 0.03 19.56 2.60
C GLU A 144 -0.56 19.10 3.94
N TYR A 145 -1.59 18.27 3.89
CA TYR A 145 -2.28 17.81 5.11
C TYR A 145 -1.37 16.94 5.97
N LEU A 146 -0.65 15.99 5.34
CA LEU A 146 0.20 15.06 6.07
C LEU A 146 1.47 15.74 6.61
N GLN A 147 2.09 16.63 5.85
CA GLN A 147 3.24 17.41 6.33
C GLN A 147 2.84 18.31 7.51
N LYS A 148 1.72 19.05 7.39
CA LYS A 148 1.18 19.86 8.51
C LYS A 148 0.88 19.03 9.75
N ALA A 149 0.53 17.76 9.59
CA ALA A 149 0.30 16.83 10.68
C ALA A 149 1.59 16.16 11.20
N GLY A 150 2.77 16.51 10.66
CA GLY A 150 4.08 16.03 11.09
C GLY A 150 4.47 14.66 10.53
N TYR A 151 3.92 14.28 9.37
CA TYR A 151 4.42 13.14 8.59
C TYR A 151 5.49 13.60 7.61
N GLU A 152 6.51 12.79 7.42
CA GLU A 152 7.53 12.93 6.40
C GLU A 152 7.07 12.21 5.13
N HIS A 153 7.10 12.91 3.99
CA HIS A 153 6.87 12.34 2.67
C HIS A 153 8.20 11.77 2.18
N TYR A 154 8.37 10.45 2.16
CA TYR A 154 9.67 9.85 1.91
C TYR A 154 9.77 9.06 0.60
N GLU A 155 8.64 8.87 -0.08
CA GLU A 155 8.54 8.39 -1.45
C GLU A 155 7.14 8.69 -1.99
N ILE A 156 6.88 8.45 -3.27
CA ILE A 156 5.69 8.94 -4.01
C ILE A 156 4.38 8.78 -3.24
N SER A 157 4.14 7.59 -2.69
CA SER A 157 2.85 7.21 -2.10
C SER A 157 2.91 7.06 -0.59
N ASN A 158 4.08 7.18 0.03
CA ASN A 158 4.25 6.81 1.44
C ASN A 158 4.70 7.97 2.32
N PHE A 159 4.01 8.09 3.43
CA PHE A 159 4.21 9.10 4.47
C PHE A 159 4.35 8.43 5.82
N CYS A 160 5.26 8.90 6.66
CA CYS A 160 5.40 8.31 7.99
C CYS A 160 5.77 9.34 9.05
N ARG A 161 5.53 9.00 10.31
CA ARG A 161 6.16 9.71 11.43
C ARG A 161 7.67 9.49 11.37
N PRO A 162 8.50 10.45 11.82
CA PRO A 162 9.94 10.29 11.84
C PRO A 162 10.39 8.95 12.45
N GLY A 163 11.17 8.18 11.69
CA GLY A 163 11.68 6.88 12.11
C GLY A 163 10.78 5.66 11.82
N TYR A 164 9.57 5.85 11.26
CA TYR A 164 8.63 4.77 10.94
C TYR A 164 8.54 4.45 9.44
N TYR A 165 9.63 4.67 8.71
CA TYR A 165 9.73 4.29 7.29
C TYR A 165 9.45 2.80 7.12
N SER A 166 8.60 2.42 6.16
CA SER A 166 8.43 1.02 5.79
C SER A 166 9.74 0.48 5.21
N ARG A 167 10.34 -0.48 5.93
CA ARG A 167 11.61 -1.09 5.48
C ARG A 167 11.40 -1.91 4.22
N HIS A 168 10.27 -2.58 4.14
CA HIS A 168 9.90 -3.36 2.96
C HIS A 168 9.80 -2.47 1.72
N ASN A 169 9.00 -1.39 1.75
CA ASN A 169 8.86 -0.46 0.63
C ASN A 169 10.20 0.19 0.27
N THR A 170 10.93 0.67 1.27
CA THR A 170 12.27 1.27 1.08
C THR A 170 13.26 0.29 0.41
N SER A 171 13.11 -1.02 0.63
CA SER A 171 13.99 -2.03 0.04
C SER A 171 13.83 -2.12 -1.48
N TYR A 172 12.62 -1.95 -2.00
CA TYR A 172 12.38 -1.91 -3.45
C TYR A 172 13.13 -0.74 -4.10
N TRP A 173 12.99 0.44 -3.54
CA TRP A 173 13.61 1.66 -4.03
C TRP A 173 15.16 1.61 -3.97
N LYS A 174 15.69 0.92 -2.99
CA LYS A 174 17.15 0.72 -2.86
C LYS A 174 17.68 -0.44 -3.69
N GLY A 175 16.85 -1.10 -4.49
CA GLY A 175 17.27 -2.26 -5.28
C GLY A 175 17.83 -3.41 -4.44
N ILE A 176 17.36 -3.57 -3.21
CA ILE A 176 17.78 -4.66 -2.33
C ILE A 176 17.14 -5.96 -2.83
N PRO A 177 17.94 -7.04 -2.99
CA PRO A 177 17.39 -8.34 -3.37
C PRO A 177 16.33 -8.84 -2.38
N TYR A 178 15.29 -9.44 -2.91
CA TYR A 178 14.20 -10.01 -2.11
C TYR A 178 13.66 -11.31 -2.72
N LEU A 179 13.08 -12.15 -1.89
CA LEU A 179 12.47 -13.41 -2.28
C LEU A 179 10.96 -13.35 -2.07
N GLY A 180 10.20 -13.60 -3.13
CA GLY A 180 8.76 -13.75 -3.09
C GLY A 180 8.34 -15.19 -2.90
N CYS A 181 7.50 -15.45 -1.92
CA CYS A 181 6.90 -16.75 -1.64
C CYS A 181 5.39 -16.69 -1.83
N GLY A 182 4.84 -17.60 -2.61
CA GLY A 182 3.42 -17.68 -2.93
C GLY A 182 3.11 -17.41 -4.39
N PRO A 183 1.85 -17.66 -4.83
CA PRO A 183 1.38 -17.32 -6.17
C PRO A 183 1.51 -15.82 -6.44
N SER A 184 1.83 -15.44 -7.66
CA SER A 184 2.09 -14.05 -8.10
C SER A 184 3.22 -13.32 -7.36
N ALA A 185 3.86 -13.91 -6.37
CA ALA A 185 4.90 -13.23 -5.61
C ALA A 185 6.14 -12.99 -6.46
N HIS A 186 6.67 -11.78 -6.38
CA HIS A 186 7.85 -11.33 -7.10
C HIS A 186 9.13 -11.58 -6.29
N SER A 187 10.22 -11.87 -6.98
CA SER A 187 11.58 -11.94 -6.44
C SER A 187 12.50 -11.07 -7.26
N PHE A 188 13.54 -10.55 -6.63
CA PHE A 188 14.57 -9.77 -7.30
C PHE A 188 15.94 -10.15 -6.76
N ASN A 189 16.91 -10.40 -7.64
CA ASN A 189 18.27 -10.81 -7.26
C ASN A 189 19.35 -9.76 -7.54
N GLY A 190 18.94 -8.55 -7.92
CA GLY A 190 19.85 -7.47 -8.32
C GLY A 190 19.99 -7.29 -9.84
N THR A 191 19.62 -8.28 -10.65
CA THR A 191 19.72 -8.24 -12.12
C THR A 191 18.49 -8.77 -12.84
N THR A 192 17.77 -9.71 -12.23
CA THR A 192 16.54 -10.28 -12.77
C THR A 192 15.40 -10.12 -11.79
N ARG A 193 14.23 -9.83 -12.32
CA ARG A 193 12.96 -9.90 -11.59
C ARG A 193 12.22 -11.16 -12.03
N GLU A 194 11.72 -11.90 -11.08
CA GLU A 194 10.94 -13.11 -11.33
C GLU A 194 9.59 -12.99 -10.63
N TRP A 195 8.54 -13.57 -11.20
CA TRP A 195 7.25 -13.70 -10.53
C TRP A 195 6.69 -15.09 -10.69
N ASN A 196 6.17 -15.61 -9.59
CA ASN A 196 5.54 -16.91 -9.58
C ASN A 196 4.21 -16.87 -10.36
N ILE A 197 3.82 -18.02 -10.92
CA ILE A 197 2.53 -18.13 -11.59
C ILE A 197 1.38 -17.75 -10.65
N SER A 198 0.36 -17.08 -11.19
CA SER A 198 -0.81 -16.61 -10.41
C SER A 198 -1.78 -17.73 -9.99
N SER A 199 -1.83 -18.83 -10.75
CA SER A 199 -2.68 -19.97 -10.42
C SER A 199 -2.21 -20.69 -9.18
N ILE A 200 -3.03 -20.69 -8.12
CA ILE A 200 -2.75 -21.36 -6.85
C ILE A 200 -2.48 -22.85 -7.06
N ASP A 201 -3.33 -23.54 -7.80
CA ASP A 201 -3.22 -25.00 -8.02
C ASP A 201 -1.91 -25.35 -8.74
N ARG A 202 -1.56 -24.59 -9.79
CA ARG A 202 -0.31 -24.79 -10.54
C ARG A 202 0.91 -24.46 -9.71
N TYR A 203 0.82 -23.43 -8.85
CA TYR A 203 1.91 -23.07 -7.94
C TYR A 203 2.16 -24.19 -6.92
N ILE A 204 1.11 -24.67 -6.25
CA ILE A 204 1.22 -25.78 -5.27
C ILE A 204 1.81 -27.02 -5.92
N LYS A 205 1.24 -27.44 -7.07
CA LYS A 205 1.73 -28.61 -7.81
C LYS A 205 3.20 -28.47 -8.20
N GLY A 206 3.60 -27.30 -8.72
CA GLY A 206 5.00 -27.06 -9.08
C GLY A 206 5.96 -27.15 -7.89
N ILE A 207 5.56 -26.65 -6.72
CA ILE A 207 6.37 -26.76 -5.50
C ILE A 207 6.46 -28.23 -5.01
N GLU A 208 5.36 -28.97 -5.02
CA GLU A 208 5.31 -30.39 -4.62
C GLU A 208 6.18 -31.27 -5.54
N GLU A 209 6.20 -30.97 -6.83
CA GLU A 209 7.02 -31.68 -7.83
C GLU A 209 8.49 -31.18 -7.88
N GLY A 210 8.86 -30.19 -7.07
CA GLY A 210 10.19 -29.59 -7.10
C GLY A 210 10.48 -28.75 -8.36
N GLN A 211 9.43 -28.35 -9.08
CA GLN A 211 9.49 -27.59 -10.33
C GLN A 211 8.74 -26.28 -10.17
N ARG A 212 9.38 -25.27 -9.57
CA ARG A 212 8.80 -23.93 -9.44
C ARG A 212 8.45 -23.36 -10.83
N VAL A 213 7.20 -22.94 -11.02
CA VAL A 213 6.70 -22.32 -12.25
C VAL A 213 6.71 -20.79 -12.05
N PHE A 214 7.50 -20.09 -12.86
CA PHE A 214 7.67 -18.65 -12.77
C PHE A 214 8.03 -18.06 -14.13
N GLU A 215 7.90 -16.76 -14.25
CA GLU A 215 8.37 -15.97 -15.38
C GLU A 215 9.56 -15.09 -14.93
N THR A 216 10.41 -14.69 -15.88
CA THR A 216 11.62 -13.92 -15.58
C THR A 216 11.76 -12.77 -16.56
N GLU A 217 12.10 -11.60 -16.01
CA GLU A 217 12.51 -10.41 -16.76
C GLU A 217 13.96 -10.08 -16.42
N TYR A 218 14.74 -9.81 -17.45
CA TYR A 218 16.12 -9.30 -17.26
C TYR A 218 16.12 -7.77 -17.25
N LEU A 219 16.57 -7.20 -16.16
CA LEU A 219 16.65 -5.74 -15.97
C LEU A 219 18.00 -5.24 -16.50
N GLY A 220 18.04 -4.92 -17.80
CA GLY A 220 19.22 -4.33 -18.43
C GLY A 220 19.57 -2.95 -17.86
N PRO A 221 20.78 -2.44 -18.15
CA PRO A 221 21.23 -1.14 -17.64
C PRO A 221 20.27 0.01 -17.97
N THR A 222 19.66 -0.01 -19.17
CA THR A 222 18.70 1.02 -19.61
C THR A 222 17.39 0.95 -18.83
N THR A 223 16.86 -0.27 -18.59
CA THR A 223 15.65 -0.47 -17.80
C THR A 223 15.86 0.02 -16.37
N ARG A 224 16.97 -0.38 -15.76
CA ARG A 224 17.33 0.06 -14.40
C ARG A 224 17.53 1.57 -14.29
N TYR A 225 18.16 2.18 -15.30
CA TYR A 225 18.31 3.63 -15.37
C TYR A 225 16.97 4.35 -15.49
N ASN A 226 16.06 3.83 -16.30
CA ASN A 226 14.73 4.42 -16.47
C ASN A 226 13.87 4.29 -15.21
N GLU A 227 13.93 3.14 -14.52
CA GLU A 227 13.28 2.95 -13.24
C GLU A 227 13.81 3.96 -12.21
N PHE A 228 15.13 4.04 -12.06
CA PHE A 228 15.77 4.99 -11.16
C PHE A 228 15.43 6.45 -11.48
N ARG A 229 15.43 6.82 -12.75
CA ARG A 229 15.12 8.19 -13.20
C ARG A 229 13.65 8.57 -13.01
N SER A 230 12.72 7.63 -13.12
CA SER A 230 11.30 7.86 -12.80
C SER A 230 11.12 8.23 -11.33
N GLU A 231 11.95 7.68 -10.47
CA GLU A 231 11.99 7.95 -9.03
C GLU A 231 12.63 9.33 -8.73
N GLU A 232 13.77 9.67 -9.37
CA GLU A 232 14.42 10.99 -9.19
C GLU A 232 13.51 12.13 -9.64
N HIS A 233 12.85 12.02 -10.78
CA HIS A 233 11.91 13.05 -11.23
C HIS A 233 10.75 13.25 -10.28
N THR A 234 10.32 12.21 -9.59
CA THR A 234 9.24 12.34 -8.60
C THR A 234 9.74 13.00 -7.32
N SER A 235 10.97 12.72 -6.91
CA SER A 235 11.62 13.38 -5.76
C SER A 235 12.03 14.83 -6.06
N GLU A 236 12.39 15.17 -7.31
CA GLU A 236 12.69 16.56 -7.73
C GLU A 236 11.42 17.42 -7.79
N LEU A 237 10.28 16.88 -8.23
CA LEU A 237 8.99 17.58 -8.14
C LEU A 237 8.61 17.89 -6.69
N GLN A 238 9.04 17.05 -5.74
CA GLN A 238 8.87 17.27 -4.31
C GLN A 238 9.80 18.42 -3.82
N SER A 239 11.06 18.47 -4.26
CA SER A 239 12.03 19.48 -3.82
C SER A 239 11.74 20.88 -4.37
N HIS A 240 11.04 21.00 -5.50
CA HIS A 240 10.59 22.29 -6.04
C HIS A 240 9.39 22.88 -5.29
N HIS A 241 8.62 22.07 -4.55
CA HIS A 241 7.55 22.56 -3.68
C HIS A 241 8.08 23.13 -2.36
N ASP A 242 9.29 22.76 -1.95
CA ASP A 242 9.93 23.28 -0.74
C ASP A 242 10.63 24.65 -0.96
N LEU A 243 10.58 25.21 -2.19
CA LEU A 243 11.28 26.45 -2.57
C LEU A 243 10.34 27.61 -3.01
N VAL A 244 9.03 27.53 -2.76
CA VAL A 244 8.09 28.63 -3.06
C VAL A 244 7.35 29.08 -1.82
#